data_8ed76b3000012b5205f7eb0839d6715f
#
_entry.id   8ed76b3000012b5205f7eb0839d6715f
#
_cell.length_a   1.000
_cell.length_b   1.000
_cell.length_c   1.000
_cell.angle_alpha   90.00
_cell.angle_beta   90.00
_cell.angle_gamma   90.00
#
_symmetry.space_group_name_H-M   'P 1'
#
loop_
_entity.id
_entity.type
_entity.pdbx_description
1 polymer ?
#
loop_
_entity_poly.entity_id
_entity_poly.type
_entity_poly.pdbx_seq_one_letter_code
_entity_poly.pdbx_strand_id
1 'polypeptide(L)'
;MKQTVVFDFDGVIHSYTSGWKGATVIPDPPVPGIKEAIEKIRQLYHVVVVSSRCSSSEGVTAIMDYLKANDIVVDDVVMEKPPAVVYIDDRAIRFNGDPSDLLNQIVSFKPWNAAGTYHDVAMQIEGFQNASLLERLKARIAESAIKVSTVKAPHTYMKAVGTRELEKILEEELGNEDTK
;
A
#
# COMPACT_ATOMS: atom_id res chain seq x y z
N MET A 1 20.14 -25.74 0.78
CA MET A 1 18.85 -25.24 0.27
C MET A 1 19.04 -23.83 -0.26
N LYS A 2 18.43 -23.48 -1.40
CA LYS A 2 18.42 -22.09 -1.85
C LYS A 2 17.60 -21.24 -0.89
N GLN A 3 18.02 -19.99 -0.67
CA GLN A 3 17.23 -19.00 0.07
C GLN A 3 16.05 -18.52 -0.77
N THR A 4 14.96 -18.16 -0.12
CA THR A 4 13.72 -17.74 -0.80
C THR A 4 13.74 -16.25 -1.12
N VAL A 5 13.33 -15.92 -2.34
CA VAL A 5 12.97 -14.57 -2.79
C VAL A 5 11.50 -14.58 -3.16
N VAL A 6 10.75 -13.62 -2.65
CA VAL A 6 9.31 -13.52 -2.89
C VAL A 6 9.03 -12.36 -3.83
N PHE A 7 8.22 -12.62 -4.84
CA PHE A 7 7.68 -11.61 -5.75
C PHE A 7 6.20 -11.40 -5.47
N ASP A 8 5.76 -10.15 -5.40
CA ASP A 8 4.37 -9.83 -5.66
C ASP A 8 4.04 -10.07 -7.14
N PHE A 9 2.77 -10.14 -7.46
CA PHE A 9 2.31 -10.44 -8.80
C PHE A 9 1.85 -9.19 -9.55
N ASP A 10 0.87 -8.46 -9.01
CA ASP A 10 0.30 -7.28 -9.64
C ASP A 10 1.21 -6.07 -9.49
N GLY A 11 1.69 -5.52 -10.60
CA GLY A 11 2.67 -4.42 -10.61
C GLY A 11 4.13 -4.88 -10.55
N VAL A 12 4.40 -6.18 -10.43
CA VAL A 12 5.77 -6.75 -10.41
C VAL A 12 5.99 -7.75 -11.53
N ILE A 13 5.15 -8.79 -11.64
CA ILE A 13 5.19 -9.76 -12.74
C ILE A 13 4.19 -9.36 -13.83
N HIS A 14 2.94 -9.17 -13.46
CA HIS A 14 1.86 -8.61 -14.27
C HIS A 14 1.94 -7.09 -14.24
N SER A 15 1.92 -6.41 -15.40
CA SER A 15 2.11 -4.95 -15.45
C SER A 15 1.00 -4.13 -14.78
N TYR A 16 -0.17 -4.73 -14.62
CA TYR A 16 -1.30 -4.20 -13.85
C TYR A 16 -1.78 -2.80 -14.28
N THR A 17 -1.61 -2.46 -15.55
CA THR A 17 -1.98 -1.15 -16.10
C THR A 17 -3.49 -0.93 -16.18
N SER A 18 -4.28 -2.00 -16.26
CA SER A 18 -5.75 -1.95 -16.26
C SER A 18 -6.37 -1.93 -14.85
N GLY A 19 -5.57 -2.06 -13.79
CA GLY A 19 -6.01 -2.16 -12.40
C GLY A 19 -6.79 -3.45 -12.09
N TRP A 20 -7.42 -3.49 -10.92
CA TRP A 20 -8.12 -4.66 -10.41
C TRP A 20 -9.42 -4.95 -11.17
N LYS A 21 -9.54 -6.17 -11.72
CA LYS A 21 -10.73 -6.67 -12.43
C LYS A 21 -11.32 -7.94 -11.80
N GLY A 22 -10.83 -8.33 -10.62
CA GLY A 22 -11.18 -9.57 -9.93
C GLY A 22 -10.00 -10.52 -9.82
N ALA A 23 -10.04 -11.47 -8.87
CA ALA A 23 -8.92 -12.34 -8.55
C ALA A 23 -8.45 -13.20 -9.73
N THR A 24 -9.39 -13.60 -10.60
CA THR A 24 -9.12 -14.48 -11.74
C THR A 24 -8.93 -13.76 -13.08
N VAL A 25 -9.12 -12.43 -13.12
CA VAL A 25 -9.00 -11.65 -14.37
C VAL A 25 -7.67 -10.92 -14.40
N ILE A 26 -6.77 -11.34 -15.31
CA ILE A 26 -5.39 -10.86 -15.45
C ILE A 26 -5.19 -10.40 -16.91
N PRO A 27 -5.60 -9.15 -17.26
CA PRO A 27 -5.72 -8.74 -18.65
C PRO A 27 -4.42 -8.20 -19.26
N ASP A 28 -3.49 -7.72 -18.43
CA ASP A 28 -2.33 -6.99 -18.94
C ASP A 28 -1.11 -7.92 -19.18
N PRO A 29 -0.15 -7.54 -20.03
CA PRO A 29 1.04 -8.33 -20.28
C PRO A 29 1.98 -8.35 -19.07
N PRO A 30 2.97 -9.24 -19.05
CA PRO A 30 4.07 -9.20 -18.11
C PRO A 30 4.86 -7.88 -18.17
N VAL A 31 5.45 -7.49 -17.06
CA VAL A 31 6.42 -6.39 -17.02
C VAL A 31 7.59 -6.75 -17.96
N PRO A 32 8.00 -5.84 -18.86
CA PRO A 32 9.08 -6.10 -19.79
C PRO A 32 10.38 -6.55 -19.08
N GLY A 33 10.96 -7.67 -19.48
CA GLY A 33 12.19 -8.22 -18.92
C GLY A 33 12.04 -9.00 -17.63
N ILE A 34 10.82 -9.14 -17.07
CA ILE A 34 10.60 -9.86 -15.82
C ILE A 34 10.90 -11.35 -15.93
N LYS A 35 10.59 -11.96 -17.07
CA LYS A 35 10.87 -13.37 -17.35
C LYS A 35 12.37 -13.66 -17.21
N GLU A 36 13.19 -12.92 -17.92
CA GLU A 36 14.66 -13.07 -17.93
C GLU A 36 15.26 -12.77 -16.54
N ALA A 37 14.68 -11.81 -15.81
CA ALA A 37 15.09 -11.51 -14.44
C ALA A 37 14.81 -12.69 -13.51
N ILE A 38 13.60 -13.25 -13.55
CA ILE A 38 13.21 -14.42 -12.76
C ILE A 38 14.07 -15.63 -13.10
N GLU A 39 14.32 -15.91 -14.38
CA GLU A 39 15.18 -17.01 -14.81
C GLU A 39 16.59 -16.91 -14.21
N LYS A 40 17.20 -15.73 -14.22
CA LYS A 40 18.51 -15.48 -13.59
C LYS A 40 18.47 -15.66 -12.06
N ILE A 41 17.44 -15.12 -11.42
CA ILE A 41 17.29 -15.22 -9.95
C ILE A 41 17.09 -16.67 -9.53
N ARG A 42 16.30 -17.46 -10.26
CA ARG A 42 16.07 -18.88 -9.98
C ARG A 42 17.34 -19.75 -10.03
N GLN A 43 18.39 -19.32 -10.71
CA GLN A 43 19.67 -20.05 -10.66
C GLN A 43 20.25 -20.08 -9.24
N LEU A 44 20.03 -19.00 -8.46
CA LEU A 44 20.63 -18.81 -7.13
C LEU A 44 19.64 -18.94 -5.98
N TYR A 45 18.38 -18.59 -6.20
CA TYR A 45 17.33 -18.50 -5.19
C TYR A 45 16.14 -19.40 -5.51
N HIS A 46 15.35 -19.71 -4.50
CA HIS A 46 14.02 -20.30 -4.62
C HIS A 46 13.02 -19.14 -4.81
N VAL A 47 12.38 -19.07 -5.96
CA VAL A 47 11.47 -17.96 -6.32
C VAL A 47 10.04 -18.34 -6.06
N VAL A 48 9.40 -17.58 -5.18
CA VAL A 48 8.01 -17.76 -4.76
C VAL A 48 7.19 -16.54 -5.15
N VAL A 49 5.97 -16.76 -5.61
CA VAL A 49 4.99 -15.69 -5.88
C VAL A 49 3.94 -15.69 -4.78
N VAL A 50 3.62 -14.50 -4.27
CA VAL A 50 2.50 -14.24 -3.36
C VAL A 50 1.74 -13.02 -3.88
N SER A 51 0.42 -13.03 -3.77
CA SER A 51 -0.43 -11.92 -4.19
C SER A 51 -1.72 -11.89 -3.39
N SER A 52 -2.38 -10.75 -3.32
CA SER A 52 -3.75 -10.63 -2.83
C SER A 52 -4.74 -11.53 -3.58
N ARG A 53 -4.43 -11.89 -4.84
CA ARG A 53 -5.20 -12.87 -5.63
C ARG A 53 -5.18 -14.27 -5.03
N CYS A 54 -4.12 -14.63 -4.32
CA CYS A 54 -3.95 -15.92 -3.66
C CYS A 54 -4.85 -16.11 -2.43
N SER A 55 -5.75 -15.18 -2.12
CA SER A 55 -6.77 -15.34 -1.08
C SER A 55 -7.80 -16.46 -1.41
N SER A 56 -7.82 -16.97 -2.64
CA SER A 56 -8.62 -18.10 -3.08
C SER A 56 -7.83 -19.04 -3.99
N SER A 57 -8.26 -20.30 -4.07
CA SER A 57 -7.67 -21.32 -4.96
C SER A 57 -7.79 -20.96 -6.43
N GLU A 58 -8.88 -20.30 -6.82
CA GLU A 58 -9.13 -19.84 -8.18
C GLU A 58 -8.15 -18.73 -8.57
N GLY A 59 -7.82 -17.84 -7.64
CA GLY A 59 -6.81 -16.81 -7.86
C GLY A 59 -5.40 -17.39 -8.00
N VAL A 60 -5.04 -18.38 -7.20
CA VAL A 60 -3.77 -19.12 -7.35
C VAL A 60 -3.71 -19.79 -8.72
N THR A 61 -4.78 -20.48 -9.12
CA THR A 61 -4.87 -21.12 -10.44
C THR A 61 -4.71 -20.10 -11.57
N ALA A 62 -5.38 -18.96 -11.48
CA ALA A 62 -5.28 -17.90 -12.50
C ALA A 62 -3.85 -17.34 -12.63
N ILE A 63 -3.13 -17.17 -11.52
CA ILE A 63 -1.71 -16.77 -11.56
C ILE A 63 -0.87 -17.87 -12.22
N MET A 64 -1.06 -19.12 -11.86
CA MET A 64 -0.31 -20.25 -12.46
C MET A 64 -0.56 -20.35 -13.97
N ASP A 65 -1.80 -20.21 -14.42
CA ASP A 65 -2.15 -20.21 -15.84
C ASP A 65 -1.54 -19.02 -16.58
N TYR A 66 -1.55 -17.83 -15.97
CA TYR A 66 -0.91 -16.64 -16.51
C TYR A 66 0.62 -16.83 -16.67
N LEU A 67 1.29 -17.32 -15.63
CA LEU A 67 2.72 -17.60 -15.64
C LEU A 67 3.07 -18.60 -16.75
N LYS A 68 2.30 -19.68 -16.86
CA LYS A 68 2.44 -20.70 -17.91
C LYS A 68 2.23 -20.12 -19.31
N ALA A 69 1.18 -19.31 -19.50
CA ALA A 69 0.87 -18.70 -20.81
C ALA A 69 1.95 -17.73 -21.29
N ASN A 70 2.76 -17.18 -20.37
CA ASN A 70 3.85 -16.26 -20.66
C ASN A 70 5.24 -16.90 -20.53
N ASP A 71 5.34 -18.22 -20.40
CA ASP A 71 6.59 -18.97 -20.20
C ASP A 71 7.43 -18.45 -19.01
N ILE A 72 6.80 -17.96 -17.96
CA ILE A 72 7.47 -17.51 -16.74
C ILE A 72 7.47 -18.67 -15.75
N VAL A 73 8.66 -19.14 -15.37
CA VAL A 73 8.80 -20.27 -14.47
C VAL A 73 9.21 -19.79 -13.09
N VAL A 74 8.38 -20.07 -12.09
CA VAL A 74 8.67 -19.86 -10.67
C VAL A 74 8.71 -21.21 -9.96
N ASP A 75 9.16 -21.23 -8.70
CA ASP A 75 9.24 -22.48 -7.94
C ASP A 75 7.92 -22.77 -7.22
N ASP A 76 7.25 -21.73 -6.70
CA ASP A 76 5.93 -21.86 -6.04
C ASP A 76 5.07 -20.61 -6.22
N VAL A 77 3.74 -20.82 -6.13
CA VAL A 77 2.72 -19.76 -5.93
C VAL A 77 1.97 -20.09 -4.65
N VAL A 78 2.03 -19.20 -3.66
CA VAL A 78 1.55 -19.50 -2.30
C VAL A 78 0.47 -18.51 -1.83
N MET A 79 -0.40 -18.99 -0.93
CA MET A 79 -1.48 -18.21 -0.34
C MET A 79 -1.00 -17.31 0.80
N GLU A 80 0.05 -17.73 1.49
CA GLU A 80 0.60 -17.03 2.65
C GLU A 80 2.03 -16.56 2.38
N LYS A 81 2.37 -15.39 2.91
CA LYS A 81 3.70 -14.80 2.76
C LYS A 81 4.75 -15.62 3.52
N PRO A 82 5.66 -16.36 2.84
CA PRO A 82 6.64 -17.18 3.50
C PRO A 82 7.83 -16.35 3.99
N PRO A 83 8.64 -16.86 4.94
CA PRO A 83 9.93 -16.26 5.26
C PRO A 83 10.83 -16.18 4.04
N ALA A 84 11.45 -15.01 3.81
CA ALA A 84 12.31 -14.77 2.66
C ALA A 84 13.45 -13.81 2.99
N VAL A 85 14.53 -13.82 2.19
CA VAL A 85 15.64 -12.88 2.32
C VAL A 85 15.26 -11.49 1.77
N VAL A 86 14.32 -11.46 0.79
CA VAL A 86 13.82 -10.22 0.21
C VAL A 86 12.44 -10.44 -0.40
N TYR A 87 11.62 -9.39 -0.34
CA TYR A 87 10.33 -9.31 -1.03
C TYR A 87 10.44 -8.22 -2.09
N ILE A 88 10.02 -8.53 -3.31
CA ILE A 88 9.97 -7.63 -4.46
C ILE A 88 8.51 -7.26 -4.66
N ASP A 89 8.18 -6.00 -4.45
CA ASP A 89 6.80 -5.51 -4.32
C ASP A 89 6.75 -4.05 -4.80
N ASP A 90 5.76 -3.69 -5.61
CA ASP A 90 5.59 -2.35 -6.16
C ASP A 90 4.93 -1.38 -5.16
N ARG A 91 4.44 -1.90 -4.04
CA ARG A 91 3.70 -1.15 -3.01
C ARG A 91 4.31 -1.24 -1.63
N ALA A 92 5.62 -1.43 -1.57
CA ALA A 92 6.35 -1.53 -0.31
C ALA A 92 7.24 -0.31 -0.06
N ILE A 93 7.21 0.18 1.16
CA ILE A 93 8.17 1.14 1.67
C ILE A 93 9.27 0.37 2.39
N ARG A 94 10.53 0.61 2.02
CA ARG A 94 11.66 0.01 2.72
C ARG A 94 11.84 0.68 4.08
N PHE A 95 11.50 -0.04 5.15
CA PHE A 95 11.75 0.43 6.50
C PHE A 95 13.24 0.30 6.86
N ASN A 96 13.86 1.41 7.26
CA ASN A 96 15.29 1.49 7.59
C ASN A 96 15.57 1.48 9.11
N GLY A 97 14.53 1.26 9.94
CA GLY A 97 14.62 1.30 11.41
C GLY A 97 14.23 2.65 12.02
N ASP A 98 14.02 3.69 11.23
CA ASP A 98 13.58 5.00 11.68
C ASP A 98 12.11 5.26 11.26
N PRO A 99 11.17 5.39 12.21
CA PRO A 99 9.76 5.65 11.90
C PRO A 99 9.43 7.13 11.69
N SER A 100 10.36 8.05 11.94
CA SER A 100 10.08 9.49 12.01
C SER A 100 9.50 10.07 10.71
N ASP A 101 9.87 9.52 9.55
CA ASP A 101 9.43 9.97 8.23
C ASP A 101 8.41 9.06 7.54
N LEU A 102 7.94 8.00 8.23
CA LEU A 102 7.02 7.03 7.61
C LEU A 102 5.73 7.65 7.07
N LEU A 103 5.17 8.62 7.78
CA LEU A 103 3.95 9.28 7.33
C LEU A 103 4.16 10.01 6.00
N ASN A 104 5.27 10.76 5.87
CA ASN A 104 5.60 11.46 4.62
C ASN A 104 5.86 10.47 3.47
N GLN A 105 6.53 9.35 3.74
CA GLN A 105 6.77 8.29 2.77
C GLN A 105 5.45 7.65 2.29
N ILE A 106 4.51 7.37 3.22
CA ILE A 106 3.18 6.83 2.86
C ILE A 106 2.40 7.83 2.00
N VAL A 107 2.41 9.08 2.40
CA VAL A 107 1.67 10.17 1.74
C VAL A 107 2.21 10.46 0.34
N SER A 108 3.52 10.42 0.17
CA SER A 108 4.20 10.66 -1.11
C SER A 108 4.35 9.40 -1.99
N PHE A 109 3.93 8.24 -1.47
CA PHE A 109 4.11 6.98 -2.17
C PHE A 109 3.30 6.93 -3.47
N LYS A 110 3.97 6.54 -4.57
CA LYS A 110 3.34 6.31 -5.88
C LYS A 110 3.90 5.01 -6.46
N PRO A 111 3.05 4.00 -6.75
CA PRO A 111 3.52 2.84 -7.48
C PRO A 111 3.95 3.25 -8.89
N TRP A 112 4.97 2.59 -9.44
CA TRP A 112 5.58 2.95 -10.73
C TRP A 112 4.59 2.84 -11.92
N ASN A 113 3.58 1.97 -11.81
CA ASN A 113 2.57 1.70 -12.82
C ASN A 113 1.28 2.52 -12.65
N ALA A 114 1.24 3.47 -11.72
CA ALA A 114 0.08 4.31 -11.49
C ALA A 114 -0.12 5.31 -12.63
N ALA A 115 -0.90 4.93 -13.62
CA ALA A 115 -1.47 5.87 -14.58
C ALA A 115 -2.65 6.60 -13.92
N GLY A 116 -2.39 7.77 -13.34
CA GLY A 116 -3.40 8.81 -13.15
C GLY A 116 -4.34 8.74 -11.95
N THR A 117 -4.52 7.62 -11.26
CA THR A 117 -5.54 7.49 -10.20
C THR A 117 -5.06 7.85 -8.78
N TYR A 118 -3.75 8.02 -8.57
CA TYR A 118 -3.20 8.49 -7.31
C TYR A 118 -3.02 10.02 -7.24
N HIS A 119 -3.38 10.74 -8.31
CA HIS A 119 -3.34 12.20 -8.34
C HIS A 119 -4.29 12.85 -7.32
N ASP A 120 -5.41 12.21 -7.01
CA ASP A 120 -6.38 12.79 -6.07
C ASP A 120 -5.84 12.86 -4.63
N VAL A 121 -5.05 11.87 -4.20
CA VAL A 121 -4.40 11.91 -2.89
C VAL A 121 -3.25 12.92 -2.87
N ALA A 122 -2.47 13.03 -3.94
CA ALA A 122 -1.39 14.03 -4.03
C ALA A 122 -1.94 15.47 -4.14
N MET A 123 -3.04 15.70 -4.87
CA MET A 123 -3.72 17.00 -4.90
C MET A 123 -4.35 17.36 -3.56
N GLN A 124 -4.92 16.39 -2.84
CA GLN A 124 -5.36 16.58 -1.46
C GLN A 124 -4.20 16.95 -0.55
N ILE A 125 -3.00 16.41 -0.80
CA ILE A 125 -1.77 16.69 -0.04
C ILE A 125 -1.16 18.04 -0.42
N GLU A 126 -1.14 18.44 -1.68
CA GLU A 126 -0.71 19.79 -2.08
C GLU A 126 -1.65 20.85 -1.48
N GLY A 127 -2.96 20.61 -1.48
CA GLY A 127 -3.93 21.41 -0.71
C GLY A 127 -3.66 21.39 0.80
N PHE A 128 -3.17 20.27 1.33
CA PHE A 128 -2.78 20.10 2.74
C PHE A 128 -1.45 20.82 3.06
N GLN A 129 -0.49 20.83 2.16
CA GLN A 129 0.80 21.53 2.37
C GLN A 129 0.65 23.05 2.35
N ASN A 130 -0.33 23.58 1.62
CA ASN A 130 -0.63 25.00 1.52
C ASN A 130 -1.64 25.52 2.57
N ALA A 131 -2.33 24.61 3.28
CA ALA A 131 -3.18 24.98 4.40
C ALA A 131 -2.34 25.20 5.65
N SER A 132 -2.74 26.16 6.50
CA SER A 132 -2.12 26.34 7.82
C SER A 132 -2.19 25.03 8.62
N LEU A 133 -1.27 24.81 9.54
CA LEU A 133 -1.28 23.61 10.40
C LEU A 133 -2.64 23.42 11.08
N LEU A 134 -3.26 24.52 11.49
CA LEU A 134 -4.60 24.53 12.11
C LEU A 134 -5.68 24.00 11.17
N GLU A 135 -5.69 24.43 9.91
CA GLU A 135 -6.67 23.95 8.92
C GLU A 135 -6.49 22.46 8.62
N ARG A 136 -5.24 21.99 8.58
CA ARG A 136 -4.93 20.56 8.42
C ARG A 136 -5.44 19.74 9.61
N LEU A 137 -5.27 20.22 10.82
CA LEU A 137 -5.74 19.57 12.03
C LEU A 137 -7.28 19.59 12.12
N LYS A 138 -7.93 20.69 11.77
CA LYS A 138 -9.39 20.79 11.71
C LYS A 138 -10.00 19.79 10.72
N ALA A 139 -9.42 19.66 9.53
CA ALA A 139 -9.88 18.70 8.52
C ALA A 139 -9.77 17.25 9.01
N ARG A 140 -8.66 16.88 9.66
CA ARG A 140 -8.45 15.52 10.22
C ARG A 140 -9.38 15.21 11.39
N ILE A 141 -9.64 16.20 12.25
CA ILE A 141 -10.58 16.07 13.37
C ILE A 141 -12.00 15.83 12.86
N ALA A 142 -12.43 16.59 11.85
CA ALA A 142 -13.74 16.43 11.23
C ALA A 142 -13.90 15.04 10.57
N GLU A 143 -12.90 14.57 9.84
CA GLU A 143 -12.89 13.23 9.22
C GLU A 143 -12.92 12.11 10.26
N SER A 144 -12.18 12.25 11.35
CA SER A 144 -12.18 11.29 12.46
C SER A 144 -13.52 11.26 13.20
N ALA A 145 -14.17 12.41 13.39
CA ALA A 145 -15.50 12.50 14.01
C ALA A 145 -16.58 11.80 13.16
N ILE A 146 -16.51 11.89 11.83
CA ILE A 146 -17.41 11.18 10.91
C ILE A 146 -17.21 9.66 11.01
N LYS A 147 -15.99 9.18 11.11
CA LYS A 147 -15.69 7.73 11.26
C LYS A 147 -16.16 7.17 12.60
N VAL A 148 -16.06 7.94 13.68
CA VAL A 148 -16.54 7.53 15.02
C VAL A 148 -18.07 7.45 15.07
N SER A 149 -18.78 8.29 14.34
CA SER A 149 -20.25 8.27 14.29
C SER A 149 -20.84 7.08 13.53
N THR A 150 -20.05 6.40 12.68
CA THR A 150 -20.49 5.25 11.88
C THR A 150 -20.18 3.90 12.52
N VAL A 151 -19.38 3.85 13.59
CA VAL A 151 -19.06 2.62 14.32
C VAL A 151 -19.97 2.51 15.53
N LYS A 152 -20.95 1.61 15.51
CA LYS A 152 -21.69 1.17 16.71
C LYS A 152 -20.70 0.37 17.58
N ALA A 153 -20.00 1.05 18.49
CA ALA A 153 -19.19 0.40 19.51
C ALA A 153 -20.06 0.04 20.72
N PRO A 154 -19.91 -1.17 21.31
CA PRO A 154 -20.51 -1.48 22.60
C PRO A 154 -19.84 -0.64 23.70
N HIS A 155 -20.66 -0.20 24.62
CA HIS A 155 -20.39 0.62 25.78
C HIS A 155 -19.02 0.37 26.43
N THR A 156 -18.07 1.26 26.26
CA THR A 156 -17.05 1.59 27.25
C THR A 156 -16.52 2.99 26.94
N TYR A 157 -16.70 3.86 27.90
CA TYR A 157 -16.27 5.24 28.08
C TYR A 157 -15.09 5.72 27.20
N MET A 158 -15.39 6.51 26.19
CA MET A 158 -14.62 7.71 25.88
C MET A 158 -15.63 8.87 25.79
N LYS A 159 -15.55 9.81 26.71
CA LYS A 159 -16.17 11.13 26.54
C LYS A 159 -15.63 11.68 25.23
N ALA A 160 -16.47 11.76 24.22
CA ALA A 160 -16.15 12.50 23.01
C ALA A 160 -15.92 13.95 23.46
N VAL A 161 -14.68 14.37 23.50
CA VAL A 161 -14.34 15.80 23.55
C VAL A 161 -14.97 16.37 22.28
N GLY A 162 -15.93 17.27 22.43
CA GLY A 162 -16.63 17.81 21.28
C GLY A 162 -15.64 18.51 20.35
N THR A 163 -15.84 18.42 19.04
CA THR A 163 -14.94 18.98 18.00
C THR A 163 -14.57 20.44 18.29
N ARG A 164 -15.50 21.22 18.86
CA ARG A 164 -15.29 22.61 19.28
C ARG A 164 -14.32 22.77 20.44
N GLU A 165 -14.27 21.81 21.36
CA GLU A 165 -13.41 21.87 22.55
C GLU A 165 -11.96 21.49 22.15
N LEU A 166 -11.79 20.57 21.20
CA LEU A 166 -10.50 20.28 20.58
C LEU A 166 -9.98 21.43 19.72
N GLU A 167 -10.84 22.10 18.96
CA GLU A 167 -10.50 23.31 18.20
C GLU A 167 -9.99 24.42 19.14
N LYS A 168 -10.65 24.63 20.26
CA LYS A 168 -10.27 25.65 21.25
C LYS A 168 -8.91 25.35 21.91
N ILE A 169 -8.65 24.09 22.27
CA ILE A 169 -7.36 23.66 22.85
C ILE A 169 -6.23 23.86 21.82
N LEU A 170 -6.48 23.53 20.55
CA LEU A 170 -5.51 23.72 19.49
C LEU A 170 -5.22 25.18 19.17
N GLU A 171 -6.22 26.06 19.22
CA GLU A 171 -6.04 27.49 19.06
C GLU A 171 -5.28 28.12 20.24
N GLU A 172 -5.49 27.65 21.47
CA GLU A 172 -4.75 28.07 22.64
C GLU A 172 -3.28 27.61 22.63
N GLU A 173 -2.99 26.38 22.17
CA GLU A 173 -1.62 25.87 22.09
C GLU A 173 -0.82 26.49 20.94
N LEU A 174 -1.43 26.68 19.76
CA LEU A 174 -0.75 27.25 18.58
C LEU A 174 -0.64 28.78 18.66
N GLY A 175 -1.53 29.47 19.37
CA GLY A 175 -1.45 30.92 19.60
C GLY A 175 -0.27 31.34 20.49
N ASN A 176 0.41 30.40 21.17
CA ASN A 176 1.58 30.63 21.98
C ASN A 176 2.93 30.50 21.26
N GLU A 177 2.96 29.95 20.02
CA GLU A 177 4.20 29.79 19.27
C GLU A 177 4.61 31.06 18.46
N ASP A 178 3.67 31.94 18.14
CA ASP A 178 3.96 33.18 17.37
C ASP A 178 4.44 34.37 18.24
N THR A 179 4.72 34.14 19.52
CA THR A 179 5.15 35.19 20.48
C THR A 179 6.49 34.90 21.16
N LYS A 180 7.39 34.14 20.50
CA LYS A 180 8.78 34.07 21.00
C LYS A 180 9.79 34.34 19.90
#